data_286fa776549c8f160c8ed905185063fb
#
_entry.id   286fa776549c8f160c8ed905185063fb
#
_cell.length_a   1.000
_cell.length_b   1.000
_cell.length_c   1.000
_cell.angle_alpha   90.00
_cell.angle_beta   90.00
_cell.angle_gamma   90.00
#
_symmetry.space_group_name_H-M   'P 1'
#
loop_
_entity.id
_entity.type
_entity.pdbx_description
1 polymer ?
#
loop_
_entity_poly.entity_id
_entity_poly.type
_entity_poly.pdbx_seq_one_letter_code
_entity_poly.pdbx_strand_id
1 'polypeptide(L)'
;MKKAIVFAAFMGLSLATVARAEGTTREATEARLQHAGEVLQQVMGAPDKGIPDEVMQHAKCIAVVPHLLKGGFIFGAENGRGVATCRTDHGWSAPAFFAITGGNWGLQIGVEGIDLVMVFQGDAGMHRLIDSKFEIGADASVAAGPVGRHASADTDWKMNAEILTYSRAKGIFAGVTLNGAGVRRDDDSTEAEYGHEVSTRAILTGQVPPPPGSAAFLDAIRDAKAQATASR
;
A
#
# COMPACT_ATOMS: atom_id res chain seq x y z
N MET A 1 65.99 -40.88 7.38
CA MET A 1 64.57 -41.13 6.98
C MET A 1 63.83 -39.82 7.04
N LYS A 2 63.70 -39.12 5.88
CA LYS A 2 63.05 -37.81 5.79
C LYS A 2 61.61 -38.00 5.28
N LYS A 3 60.61 -37.66 6.10
CA LYS A 3 59.22 -37.69 5.71
C LYS A 3 58.84 -36.36 5.08
N ALA A 4 58.57 -36.37 3.77
CA ALA A 4 58.04 -35.23 3.05
C ALA A 4 56.51 -35.11 3.30
N ILE A 5 56.05 -33.97 3.81
CA ILE A 5 54.62 -33.64 3.96
C ILE A 5 54.26 -32.82 2.74
N VAL A 6 53.35 -33.39 1.91
CA VAL A 6 52.78 -32.72 0.76
C VAL A 6 51.55 -31.96 1.26
N PHE A 7 51.60 -30.63 1.20
CA PHE A 7 50.45 -29.76 1.45
C PHE A 7 49.69 -29.58 0.12
N ALA A 8 48.55 -30.23 0.03
CA ALA A 8 47.63 -29.98 -1.08
C ALA A 8 46.77 -28.72 -0.78
N ALA A 9 47.06 -27.63 -1.47
CA ALA A 9 46.26 -26.43 -1.43
C ALA A 9 44.96 -26.64 -2.24
N PHE A 10 43.83 -26.79 -1.54
CA PHE A 10 42.51 -26.75 -2.13
C PHE A 10 42.11 -25.30 -2.37
N MET A 11 42.27 -24.86 -3.60
CA MET A 11 41.83 -23.55 -4.06
C MET A 11 40.32 -23.63 -4.36
N GLY A 12 39.52 -23.32 -3.34
CA GLY A 12 38.06 -23.25 -3.45
C GLY A 12 37.66 -22.04 -4.28
N LEU A 13 37.24 -22.27 -5.53
CA LEU A 13 36.65 -21.29 -6.41
C LEU A 13 35.24 -20.98 -5.91
N SER A 14 35.10 -19.94 -5.07
CA SER A 14 33.80 -19.40 -4.64
C SER A 14 33.16 -18.73 -5.85
N LEU A 15 32.19 -19.40 -6.49
CA LEU A 15 31.25 -18.74 -7.37
C LEU A 15 30.39 -17.78 -6.52
N ALA A 16 30.75 -16.52 -6.49
CA ALA A 16 29.87 -15.47 -6.04
C ALA A 16 28.73 -15.38 -7.05
N THR A 17 27.58 -15.96 -6.73
CA THR A 17 26.33 -15.67 -7.42
C THR A 17 26.03 -14.18 -7.16
N VAL A 18 26.26 -13.36 -8.15
CA VAL A 18 25.77 -11.98 -8.16
C VAL A 18 24.26 -12.08 -8.18
N ALA A 19 23.63 -11.91 -7.00
CA ALA A 19 22.21 -11.69 -6.91
C ALA A 19 21.92 -10.41 -7.71
N ARG A 20 21.48 -10.58 -8.94
CA ARG A 20 20.92 -9.51 -9.72
C ARG A 20 19.70 -9.04 -8.93
N ALA A 21 19.70 -7.79 -8.50
CA ALA A 21 18.48 -7.14 -8.05
C ALA A 21 17.52 -7.23 -9.23
N GLU A 22 16.53 -8.12 -9.13
CA GLU A 22 15.47 -8.22 -10.13
C GLU A 22 14.76 -6.87 -10.13
N GLY A 23 14.96 -6.12 -11.21
CA GLY A 23 14.25 -4.88 -11.45
C GLY A 23 12.74 -5.17 -11.41
N THR A 24 11.96 -4.21 -11.01
CA THR A 24 10.50 -4.34 -11.02
C THR A 24 10.03 -4.62 -12.45
N THR A 25 9.33 -5.72 -12.64
CA THR A 25 8.80 -6.14 -13.95
C THR A 25 7.33 -5.73 -14.07
N ARG A 26 6.84 -5.59 -15.28
CA ARG A 26 5.43 -5.36 -15.56
C ARG A 26 4.53 -6.45 -14.96
N GLU A 27 4.93 -7.70 -15.06
CA GLU A 27 4.21 -8.82 -14.44
C GLU A 27 4.06 -8.64 -12.92
N ALA A 28 5.12 -8.18 -12.25
CA ALA A 28 5.08 -7.90 -10.81
C ALA A 28 4.15 -6.73 -10.45
N THR A 29 4.07 -5.71 -11.32
CA THR A 29 3.15 -4.57 -11.11
C THR A 29 1.70 -4.97 -11.38
N GLU A 30 1.43 -5.73 -12.43
CA GLU A 30 0.09 -6.27 -12.73
C GLU A 30 -0.39 -7.22 -11.61
N ALA A 31 0.48 -8.10 -11.09
CA ALA A 31 0.15 -8.95 -9.93
C ALA A 31 -0.18 -8.12 -8.68
N ARG A 32 0.53 -7.02 -8.44
CA ARG A 32 0.23 -6.10 -7.34
C ARG A 32 -1.12 -5.41 -7.51
N LEU A 33 -1.47 -4.98 -8.72
CA LEU A 33 -2.77 -4.41 -9.04
C LEU A 33 -3.90 -5.41 -8.79
N GLN A 34 -3.72 -6.67 -9.20
CA GLN A 34 -4.67 -7.73 -8.93
C GLN A 34 -4.85 -7.96 -7.42
N HIS A 35 -3.75 -8.17 -6.69
CA HIS A 35 -3.80 -8.38 -5.24
C HIS A 35 -4.41 -7.19 -4.50
N ALA A 36 -4.13 -5.96 -4.93
CA ALA A 36 -4.75 -4.78 -4.35
C ALA A 36 -6.27 -4.75 -4.54
N GLY A 37 -6.76 -5.16 -5.70
CA GLY A 37 -8.18 -5.35 -5.94
C GLY A 37 -8.79 -6.40 -5.03
N GLU A 38 -8.16 -7.57 -4.90
CA GLU A 38 -8.59 -8.65 -4.01
C GLU A 38 -8.64 -8.21 -2.53
N VAL A 39 -7.61 -7.49 -2.07
CA VAL A 39 -7.57 -6.94 -0.71
C VAL A 39 -8.75 -6.01 -0.46
N LEU A 40 -9.01 -5.08 -1.38
CA LEU A 40 -10.13 -4.15 -1.24
C LEU A 40 -11.48 -4.89 -1.20
N GLN A 41 -11.70 -5.85 -2.10
CA GLN A 41 -12.91 -6.67 -2.12
C GLN A 41 -13.11 -7.43 -0.80
N GLN A 42 -12.04 -7.99 -0.24
CA GLN A 42 -12.09 -8.72 1.02
C GLN A 42 -12.37 -7.80 2.21
N VAL A 43 -11.78 -6.59 2.21
CA VAL A 43 -12.05 -5.60 3.26
C VAL A 43 -13.49 -5.10 3.18
N MET A 44 -14.01 -4.83 1.99
CA MET A 44 -15.40 -4.39 1.80
C MET A 44 -16.41 -5.51 2.07
N GLY A 45 -16.07 -6.74 1.72
CA GLY A 45 -16.92 -7.92 1.92
C GLY A 45 -16.98 -8.43 3.36
N ALA A 46 -16.19 -7.87 4.28
CA ALA A 46 -16.16 -8.32 5.67
C ALA A 46 -17.45 -7.92 6.40
N PRO A 47 -18.27 -8.88 6.90
CA PRO A 47 -19.45 -8.57 7.66
C PRO A 47 -19.07 -7.78 8.93
N ASP A 48 -19.73 -6.66 9.18
CA ASP A 48 -19.58 -5.81 10.37
C ASP A 48 -18.15 -5.31 10.69
N LYS A 49 -17.20 -5.47 9.76
CA LYS A 49 -15.79 -5.04 9.95
C LYS A 49 -15.20 -4.36 8.71
N GLY A 50 -15.99 -4.16 7.68
CA GLY A 50 -15.56 -3.46 6.46
C GLY A 50 -15.38 -1.96 6.65
N ILE A 51 -14.92 -1.30 5.61
CA ILE A 51 -14.89 0.17 5.54
C ILE A 51 -16.32 0.67 5.50
N PRO A 52 -16.73 1.61 6.37
CA PRO A 52 -18.09 2.15 6.37
C PRO A 52 -18.43 2.81 5.03
N ASP A 53 -19.69 2.67 4.62
CA ASP A 53 -20.18 3.23 3.36
C ASP A 53 -19.96 4.75 3.28
N GLU A 54 -20.14 5.46 4.38
CA GLU A 54 -19.93 6.91 4.47
C GLU A 54 -18.45 7.27 4.17
N VAL A 55 -17.51 6.51 4.71
CA VAL A 55 -16.06 6.72 4.47
C VAL A 55 -15.74 6.52 2.99
N MET A 56 -16.28 5.46 2.38
CA MET A 56 -16.08 5.19 0.95
C MET A 56 -16.72 6.23 0.03
N GLN A 57 -17.86 6.77 0.43
CA GLN A 57 -18.55 7.84 -0.33
C GLN A 57 -17.73 9.13 -0.38
N HIS A 58 -17.09 9.50 0.75
CA HIS A 58 -16.30 10.73 0.88
C HIS A 58 -14.83 10.55 0.47
N ALA A 59 -14.40 9.32 0.17
CA ALA A 59 -13.04 9.04 -0.24
C ALA A 59 -12.62 9.88 -1.46
N LYS A 60 -11.55 10.62 -1.33
CA LYS A 60 -10.88 11.37 -2.43
C LYS A 60 -9.85 10.49 -3.14
N CYS A 61 -9.06 9.74 -2.37
CA CYS A 61 -8.17 8.73 -2.90
C CYS A 61 -8.27 7.45 -2.07
N ILE A 62 -7.97 6.33 -2.70
CA ILE A 62 -7.84 5.03 -2.06
C ILE A 62 -6.48 4.48 -2.43
N ALA A 63 -5.73 4.05 -1.42
CA ALA A 63 -4.45 3.39 -1.61
C ALA A 63 -4.46 2.03 -0.92
N VAL A 64 -3.88 1.03 -1.59
CA VAL A 64 -3.82 -0.33 -1.08
C VAL A 64 -2.37 -0.81 -1.12
N VAL A 65 -1.90 -1.34 -0.01
CA VAL A 65 -0.60 -2.00 0.11
C VAL A 65 -0.86 -3.46 0.43
N PRO A 66 -0.86 -4.33 -0.58
CA PRO A 66 -0.91 -5.75 -0.32
C PRO A 66 0.42 -6.18 0.31
N HIS A 67 0.32 -6.92 1.40
CA HIS A 67 1.48 -7.53 2.05
C HIS A 67 2.53 -6.54 2.60
N LEU A 68 2.08 -5.50 3.34
CA LEU A 68 2.99 -4.65 4.11
C LEU A 68 3.69 -5.50 5.17
N LEU A 69 5.01 -5.61 5.07
CA LEU A 69 5.83 -6.31 6.05
C LEU A 69 6.10 -5.40 7.25
N LYS A 70 5.77 -5.87 8.43
CA LYS A 70 6.15 -5.26 9.70
C LYS A 70 7.00 -6.24 10.50
N GLY A 71 8.13 -5.80 10.97
CA GLY A 71 9.01 -6.67 11.76
C GLY A 71 9.87 -5.88 12.74
N GLY A 72 10.23 -6.50 13.86
CA GLY A 72 11.12 -5.90 14.84
C GLY A 72 11.23 -6.68 16.14
N PHE A 73 12.13 -6.21 17.01
CA PHE A 73 12.30 -6.74 18.36
C PHE A 73 12.25 -5.63 19.43
N ILE A 74 12.95 -4.54 19.28
CA ILE A 74 12.88 -3.31 20.08
C ILE A 74 12.71 -2.13 19.13
N PHE A 75 13.37 -2.24 17.99
CA PHE A 75 13.22 -1.37 16.84
C PHE A 75 12.50 -2.17 15.76
N GLY A 76 11.44 -1.62 15.22
CA GLY A 76 10.70 -2.21 14.13
C GLY A 76 10.99 -1.50 12.83
N ALA A 77 10.85 -2.21 11.73
CA ALA A 77 10.83 -1.66 10.40
C ALA A 77 9.56 -2.09 9.67
N GLU A 78 9.05 -1.22 8.84
CA GLU A 78 7.96 -1.55 7.94
C GLU A 78 8.36 -1.22 6.50
N ASN A 79 7.98 -2.11 5.58
CA ASN A 79 8.23 -1.95 4.16
C ASN A 79 7.09 -2.57 3.36
N GLY A 80 6.59 -1.82 2.39
CA GLY A 80 5.56 -2.30 1.48
C GLY A 80 5.48 -1.47 0.21
N ARG A 81 4.99 -2.08 -0.85
CA ARG A 81 4.70 -1.42 -2.13
C ARG A 81 3.21 -1.45 -2.37
N GLY A 82 2.65 -0.32 -2.77
CA GLY A 82 1.22 -0.14 -2.95
C GLY A 82 0.85 0.50 -4.26
N VAL A 83 -0.46 0.58 -4.46
CA VAL A 83 -1.09 1.27 -5.58
C VAL A 83 -2.17 2.19 -5.05
N ALA A 84 -2.35 3.33 -5.71
CA ALA A 84 -3.33 4.32 -5.32
C ALA A 84 -4.07 4.87 -6.53
N THR A 85 -5.32 5.26 -6.33
CA THR A 85 -6.12 6.00 -7.31
C THR A 85 -6.86 7.13 -6.61
N CYS A 86 -7.11 8.20 -7.32
CA CYS A 86 -7.85 9.36 -6.82
C CYS A 86 -9.08 9.64 -7.67
N ARG A 87 -10.05 10.29 -7.06
CA ARG A 87 -11.26 10.73 -7.72
C ARG A 87 -10.96 11.91 -8.62
N THR A 88 -11.46 11.85 -9.84
CA THR A 88 -11.38 12.91 -10.85
C THR A 88 -12.80 13.26 -11.34
N ASP A 89 -12.93 14.27 -12.16
CA ASP A 89 -14.22 14.66 -12.77
C ASP A 89 -14.79 13.57 -13.69
N HIS A 90 -13.95 12.66 -14.16
CA HIS A 90 -14.32 11.56 -15.07
C HIS A 90 -14.36 10.18 -14.39
N GLY A 91 -14.30 10.12 -13.06
CA GLY A 91 -14.30 8.87 -12.29
C GLY A 91 -13.01 8.69 -11.49
N TRP A 92 -12.46 7.48 -11.48
CA TRP A 92 -11.21 7.19 -10.79
C TRP A 92 -10.03 7.30 -11.76
N SER A 93 -8.94 7.89 -11.32
CA SER A 93 -7.69 8.03 -12.07
C SER A 93 -7.08 6.66 -12.41
N ALA A 94 -6.12 6.65 -13.32
CA ALA A 94 -5.20 5.53 -13.47
C ALA A 94 -4.44 5.26 -12.15
N PRO A 95 -3.96 4.04 -11.89
CA PRO A 95 -3.27 3.69 -10.66
C PRO A 95 -1.83 4.26 -10.62
N ALA A 96 -1.46 4.91 -9.53
CA ALA A 96 -0.10 5.32 -9.24
C ALA A 96 0.56 4.36 -8.26
N PHE A 97 1.85 4.10 -8.46
CA PHE A 97 2.63 3.20 -7.60
C PHE A 97 3.41 3.99 -6.54
N PHE A 98 3.44 3.45 -5.33
CA PHE A 98 4.16 4.04 -4.22
C PHE A 98 4.75 2.98 -3.31
N ALA A 99 5.71 3.39 -2.48
CA ALA A 99 6.29 2.56 -1.45
C ALA A 99 6.10 3.22 -0.07
N ILE A 100 5.86 2.38 0.94
CA ILE A 100 5.87 2.76 2.35
C ILE A 100 7.13 2.18 2.97
N THR A 101 7.89 3.02 3.66
CA THR A 101 9.04 2.61 4.45
C THR A 101 9.02 3.36 5.76
N GLY A 102 9.22 2.65 6.87
CA GLY A 102 9.21 3.28 8.18
C GLY A 102 10.03 2.51 9.19
N GLY A 103 10.38 3.21 10.27
CA GLY A 103 10.89 2.60 11.48
C GLY A 103 9.91 2.91 12.59
N ASN A 104 9.62 1.94 13.43
CA ASN A 104 8.81 2.15 14.61
C ASN A 104 9.55 1.69 15.88
N TRP A 105 9.21 2.31 17.00
CA TRP A 105 9.63 1.88 18.32
C TRP A 105 8.48 1.07 18.92
N GLY A 106 8.72 -0.18 19.27
CA GLY A 106 7.70 -0.98 19.93
C GLY A 106 8.18 -2.40 20.23
N LEU A 107 7.61 -2.97 21.28
CA LEU A 107 7.83 -4.37 21.66
C LEU A 107 7.04 -5.29 20.73
N GLN A 108 7.41 -5.33 19.45
CA GLN A 108 6.90 -6.34 18.51
C GLN A 108 8.00 -7.35 18.27
N ILE A 109 7.75 -8.60 18.66
CA ILE A 109 8.65 -9.71 18.40
C ILE A 109 8.09 -10.49 17.22
N GLY A 110 8.78 -10.42 16.08
CA GLY A 110 8.42 -11.21 14.90
C GLY A 110 8.33 -10.38 13.61
N VAL A 111 7.98 -11.07 12.54
CA VAL A 111 7.69 -10.51 11.23
C VAL A 111 6.25 -10.86 10.88
N GLU A 112 5.46 -9.88 10.53
CA GLU A 112 4.07 -10.03 10.11
C GLU A 112 3.84 -9.34 8.77
N GLY A 113 3.09 -10.02 7.89
CA GLY A 113 2.56 -9.42 6.67
C GLY A 113 1.11 -9.00 6.91
N ILE A 114 0.79 -7.75 6.64
CA ILE A 114 -0.57 -7.23 6.73
C ILE A 114 -0.98 -6.62 5.38
N ASP A 115 -2.24 -6.77 5.03
CA ASP A 115 -2.84 -6.01 3.94
C ASP A 115 -3.34 -4.68 4.52
N LEU A 116 -3.05 -3.60 3.84
CA LEU A 116 -3.37 -2.25 4.29
C LEU A 116 -4.19 -1.52 3.25
N VAL A 117 -5.30 -0.92 3.67
CA VAL A 117 -6.07 0.04 2.88
C VAL A 117 -6.01 1.40 3.56
N MET A 118 -5.66 2.43 2.82
CA MET A 118 -5.68 3.82 3.26
C MET A 118 -6.74 4.57 2.46
N VAL A 119 -7.65 5.22 3.17
CA VAL A 119 -8.68 6.06 2.57
C VAL A 119 -8.36 7.51 2.89
N PHE A 120 -8.06 8.28 1.87
CA PHE A 120 -7.75 9.71 1.98
C PHE A 120 -9.04 10.50 1.94
N GLN A 121 -9.28 11.25 3.00
CA GLN A 121 -10.43 12.10 3.16
C GLN A 121 -10.06 13.55 2.78
N GLY A 122 -10.91 14.22 2.04
CA GLY A 122 -10.69 15.62 1.71
C GLY A 122 -9.51 15.91 0.77
N ASP A 123 -9.36 17.17 0.41
CA ASP A 123 -8.38 17.60 -0.59
C ASP A 123 -6.96 17.63 -0.03
N ALA A 124 -6.77 17.87 1.27
CA ALA A 124 -5.46 17.86 1.91
C ALA A 124 -4.78 16.49 1.77
N GLY A 125 -5.50 15.41 2.14
CA GLY A 125 -4.99 14.05 1.98
C GLY A 125 -4.68 13.69 0.51
N MET A 126 -5.53 14.11 -0.41
CA MET A 126 -5.30 13.94 -1.84
C MET A 126 -4.02 14.65 -2.29
N HIS A 127 -3.80 15.91 -1.89
CA HIS A 127 -2.58 16.64 -2.21
C HIS A 127 -1.33 15.97 -1.69
N ARG A 128 -1.34 15.44 -0.46
CA ARG A 128 -0.21 14.66 0.10
C ARG A 128 0.18 13.49 -0.79
N LEU A 129 -0.83 12.72 -1.22
CA LEU A 129 -0.59 11.57 -2.09
C LEU A 129 -0.05 11.99 -3.48
N ILE A 130 -0.59 13.08 -4.05
CA ILE A 130 -0.14 13.63 -5.33
C ILE A 130 1.30 14.14 -5.25
N ASP A 131 1.69 14.77 -4.15
CA ASP A 131 3.06 15.24 -3.93
C ASP A 131 4.04 14.07 -3.68
N SER A 132 3.50 12.89 -3.35
CA SER A 132 4.21 11.59 -3.37
C SER A 132 5.47 11.53 -2.50
N LYS A 133 5.55 12.37 -1.49
CA LYS A 133 6.57 12.32 -0.44
C LYS A 133 6.04 12.97 0.82
N PHE A 134 5.62 12.16 1.78
CA PHE A 134 5.16 12.64 3.07
C PHE A 134 5.39 11.59 4.15
N GLU A 135 5.42 12.03 5.40
CA GLU A 135 5.51 11.16 6.57
C GLU A 135 4.14 11.09 7.26
N ILE A 136 3.65 9.87 7.43
CA ILE A 136 2.37 9.61 8.09
C ILE A 136 2.49 9.94 9.57
N GLY A 137 1.57 10.75 10.07
CA GLY A 137 1.55 11.22 11.46
C GLY A 137 2.33 12.52 11.70
N ALA A 138 3.30 12.88 10.86
CA ALA A 138 3.99 14.15 10.91
C ALA A 138 3.42 15.15 9.88
N ASP A 139 3.38 14.75 8.61
CA ASP A 139 2.91 15.60 7.52
C ASP A 139 1.40 15.45 7.26
N ALA A 140 0.85 14.27 7.53
CA ALA A 140 -0.56 13.95 7.34
C ALA A 140 -1.13 13.30 8.60
N SER A 141 -2.27 13.79 9.07
CA SER A 141 -2.98 13.18 10.18
C SER A 141 -3.55 11.82 9.78
N VAL A 142 -3.27 10.81 10.59
CA VAL A 142 -3.74 9.44 10.36
C VAL A 142 -4.50 8.91 11.56
N ALA A 143 -5.58 8.20 11.32
CA ALA A 143 -6.31 7.47 12.34
C ALA A 143 -6.67 6.07 11.86
N ALA A 144 -6.80 5.15 12.81
CA ALA A 144 -7.45 3.88 12.58
C ALA A 144 -8.89 4.14 12.18
N GLY A 145 -9.29 3.68 11.00
CA GLY A 145 -10.64 3.90 10.50
C GLY A 145 -11.70 3.19 11.38
N PRO A 146 -12.89 3.75 11.48
CA PRO A 146 -14.01 3.05 12.10
C PRO A 146 -14.35 1.79 11.30
N VAL A 147 -14.70 0.70 11.97
CA VAL A 147 -15.06 -0.56 11.32
C VAL A 147 -16.53 -0.87 11.52
N GLY A 148 -17.17 -1.47 10.50
CA GLY A 148 -18.58 -1.85 10.54
C GLY A 148 -19.49 -0.89 9.78
N ARG A 149 -20.55 -1.45 9.17
CA ARG A 149 -21.49 -0.70 8.31
C ARG A 149 -22.21 0.44 9.01
N HIS A 150 -22.34 0.37 10.32
CA HIS A 150 -23.04 1.33 11.17
C HIS A 150 -22.10 1.99 12.19
N ALA A 151 -20.83 2.16 11.85
CA ALA A 151 -19.95 2.96 12.68
C ALA A 151 -20.52 4.37 12.78
N SER A 152 -21.30 4.59 13.83
CA SER A 152 -22.02 5.83 14.08
C SER A 152 -21.06 6.97 14.40
N ALA A 153 -21.54 8.18 14.21
CA ALA A 153 -20.88 9.47 14.31
C ALA A 153 -20.21 9.81 15.68
N ASP A 154 -20.19 8.90 16.64
CA ASP A 154 -19.57 9.11 17.96
C ASP A 154 -18.02 9.18 17.93
N THR A 155 -17.43 9.26 16.72
CA THR A 155 -15.98 9.29 16.54
C THR A 155 -15.54 10.52 15.75
N ASP A 156 -16.10 11.69 16.03
CA ASP A 156 -15.83 12.96 15.33
C ASP A 156 -14.33 13.24 15.10
N TRP A 157 -13.48 12.90 16.03
CA TRP A 157 -12.04 13.10 15.91
C TRP A 157 -11.37 12.18 14.88
N LYS A 158 -11.90 10.96 14.66
CA LYS A 158 -11.38 10.02 13.66
C LYS A 158 -11.79 10.40 12.24
N MET A 159 -12.97 10.98 12.09
CA MET A 159 -13.46 11.46 10.79
C MET A 159 -12.73 12.73 10.33
N ASN A 160 -12.07 13.44 11.25
CA ASN A 160 -11.25 14.62 10.94
C ASN A 160 -9.80 14.25 10.52
N ALA A 161 -9.40 12.98 10.55
CA ALA A 161 -8.11 12.57 10.04
C ALA A 161 -8.06 12.66 8.51
N GLU A 162 -6.95 13.12 7.97
CA GLU A 162 -6.73 13.18 6.53
C GLU A 162 -6.69 11.77 5.89
N ILE A 163 -6.20 10.79 6.67
CA ILE A 163 -6.05 9.40 6.22
C ILE A 163 -6.67 8.46 7.26
N LEU A 164 -7.60 7.64 6.80
CA LEU A 164 -8.16 6.53 7.58
C LEU A 164 -7.51 5.22 7.12
N THR A 165 -7.04 4.41 8.07
CA THR A 165 -6.34 3.17 7.79
C THR A 165 -7.12 1.96 8.23
N TYR A 166 -7.13 0.95 7.39
CA TYR A 166 -7.75 -0.36 7.60
C TYR A 166 -6.73 -1.45 7.29
N SER A 167 -6.55 -2.38 8.18
CA SER A 167 -5.63 -3.49 7.96
C SER A 167 -6.30 -4.83 8.15
N ARG A 168 -5.76 -5.83 7.46
CA ARG A 168 -6.10 -7.22 7.63
C ARG A 168 -4.84 -8.04 7.86
N ALA A 169 -4.78 -8.73 9.00
CA ALA A 169 -3.73 -9.68 9.32
C ALA A 169 -4.37 -11.02 9.65
N LYS A 170 -3.96 -12.11 9.00
CA LYS A 170 -4.48 -13.48 9.26
C LYS A 170 -6.03 -13.57 9.30
N GLY A 171 -6.71 -12.81 8.43
CA GLY A 171 -8.18 -12.78 8.37
C GLY A 171 -8.86 -11.90 9.43
N ILE A 172 -8.10 -11.23 10.28
CA ILE A 172 -8.63 -10.29 11.28
C ILE A 172 -8.49 -8.86 10.75
N PHE A 173 -9.57 -8.11 10.79
CA PHE A 173 -9.60 -6.69 10.41
C PHE A 173 -9.44 -5.82 11.65
N ALA A 174 -8.57 -4.83 11.55
CA ALA A 174 -8.35 -3.84 12.61
C ALA A 174 -7.91 -2.51 12.00
N GLY A 175 -8.18 -1.41 12.69
CA GLY A 175 -7.50 -0.16 12.41
C GLY A 175 -6.05 -0.25 12.85
N VAL A 176 -5.15 0.27 12.03
CA VAL A 176 -3.70 0.26 12.29
C VAL A 176 -3.18 1.70 12.25
N THR A 177 -2.30 2.04 13.16
CA THR A 177 -1.55 3.30 13.12
C THR A 177 -0.21 3.08 12.41
N LEU A 178 0.15 4.03 11.55
CA LEU A 178 1.36 4.00 10.71
C LEU A 178 2.26 5.21 10.99
N ASN A 179 2.27 5.71 12.22
CA ASN A 179 3.03 6.92 12.56
C ASN A 179 4.52 6.73 12.31
N GLY A 180 5.14 7.69 11.62
CA GLY A 180 6.56 7.67 11.28
C GLY A 180 6.89 6.92 9.99
N ALA A 181 5.88 6.41 9.27
CA ALA A 181 6.09 5.78 7.98
C ALA A 181 6.17 6.83 6.86
N GLY A 182 7.24 6.79 6.09
CA GLY A 182 7.41 7.60 4.89
C GLY A 182 6.73 6.97 3.69
N VAL A 183 5.90 7.75 2.99
CA VAL A 183 5.32 7.40 1.69
C VAL A 183 6.15 8.07 0.60
N ARG A 184 6.52 7.33 -0.42
CA ARG A 184 7.30 7.83 -1.56
C ARG A 184 6.85 7.20 -2.86
N ARG A 185 7.11 7.87 -3.97
CA ARG A 185 6.90 7.32 -5.32
C ARG A 185 7.66 6.01 -5.50
N ASP A 186 7.09 5.11 -6.28
CA ASP A 186 7.75 3.92 -6.80
C ASP A 186 7.89 4.09 -8.32
N ASP A 187 8.93 4.86 -8.71
CA ASP A 187 9.15 5.22 -10.10
C ASP A 187 9.46 3.99 -10.96
N ASP A 188 10.20 3.02 -10.41
CA ASP A 188 10.51 1.75 -11.10
C ASP A 188 9.23 0.97 -11.45
N SER A 189 8.28 0.89 -10.53
CA SER A 189 6.99 0.24 -10.79
C SER A 189 6.15 1.03 -11.77
N THR A 190 6.20 2.35 -11.72
CA THR A 190 5.49 3.22 -12.64
C THR A 190 6.02 3.04 -14.06
N GLU A 191 7.34 3.08 -14.25
CA GLU A 191 7.96 2.87 -15.55
C GLU A 191 7.70 1.46 -16.10
N ALA A 192 7.78 0.44 -15.24
CA ALA A 192 7.50 -0.94 -15.63
C ALA A 192 6.06 -1.12 -16.14
N GLU A 193 5.08 -0.47 -15.51
CA GLU A 193 3.66 -0.60 -15.88
C GLU A 193 3.29 0.27 -17.08
N TYR A 194 3.75 1.52 -17.12
CA TYR A 194 3.39 2.49 -18.16
C TYR A 194 4.31 2.44 -19.39
N GLY A 195 5.48 1.79 -19.28
CA GLY A 195 6.48 1.69 -20.35
C GLY A 195 7.32 2.95 -20.56
N HIS A 196 7.11 3.99 -19.75
CA HIS A 196 7.86 5.26 -19.76
C HIS A 196 7.66 6.01 -18.44
N GLU A 197 8.52 6.97 -18.17
CA GLU A 197 8.37 7.85 -17.01
C GLU A 197 7.06 8.66 -17.09
N VAL A 198 6.26 8.58 -16.03
CA VAL A 198 5.03 9.35 -15.87
C VAL A 198 4.97 9.92 -14.45
N SER A 199 4.65 11.20 -14.33
CA SER A 199 4.55 11.79 -13.00
C SER A 199 3.31 11.30 -12.25
N THR A 200 3.47 10.99 -10.96
CA THR A 200 2.35 10.61 -10.09
C THR A 200 1.21 11.64 -10.13
N ARG A 201 1.55 12.91 -10.23
CA ARG A 201 0.55 14.00 -10.39
C ARG A 201 -0.28 13.81 -11.64
N ALA A 202 0.33 13.59 -12.80
CA ALA A 202 -0.39 13.38 -14.05
C ALA A 202 -1.31 12.15 -13.99
N ILE A 203 -0.84 11.09 -13.37
CA ILE A 203 -1.64 9.87 -13.15
C ILE A 203 -2.85 10.17 -12.26
N LEU A 204 -2.63 10.67 -11.05
CA LEU A 204 -3.68 10.83 -10.05
C LEU A 204 -4.67 11.96 -10.34
N THR A 205 -4.31 12.91 -11.22
CA THR A 205 -5.23 13.95 -11.72
C THR A 205 -5.99 13.55 -12.98
N GLY A 206 -5.83 12.30 -13.46
CA GLY A 206 -6.59 11.77 -14.59
C GLY A 206 -6.10 12.23 -15.96
N GLN A 207 -4.85 12.71 -16.07
CA GLN A 207 -4.26 13.14 -17.35
C GLN A 207 -3.68 11.96 -18.15
N VAL A 208 -3.60 10.78 -17.55
CA VAL A 208 -3.03 9.57 -18.14
C VAL A 208 -4.09 8.47 -18.17
N PRO A 209 -4.29 7.78 -19.29
CA PRO A 209 -5.22 6.66 -19.34
C PRO A 209 -4.71 5.48 -18.50
N PRO A 210 -5.63 4.68 -17.94
CA PRO A 210 -5.23 3.50 -17.17
C PRO A 210 -4.59 2.44 -18.08
N PRO A 211 -3.47 1.83 -17.65
CA PRO A 211 -2.86 0.73 -18.39
C PRO A 211 -3.74 -0.52 -18.36
N PRO A 212 -3.58 -1.45 -19.33
CA PRO A 212 -4.45 -2.65 -19.44
C PRO A 212 -4.47 -3.51 -18.16
N GLY A 213 -3.35 -3.64 -17.45
CA GLY A 213 -3.24 -4.43 -16.22
C GLY A 213 -4.01 -3.87 -15.03
N SER A 214 -4.54 -2.63 -15.13
CA SER A 214 -5.19 -1.95 -14.00
C SER A 214 -6.66 -2.33 -13.78
N ALA A 215 -7.28 -3.09 -14.67
CA ALA A 215 -8.71 -3.36 -14.67
C ALA A 215 -9.18 -3.97 -13.33
N ALA A 216 -8.51 -5.00 -12.83
CA ALA A 216 -8.89 -5.68 -11.59
C ALA A 216 -8.94 -4.72 -10.38
N PHE A 217 -7.96 -3.84 -10.26
CA PHE A 217 -7.92 -2.85 -9.18
C PHE A 217 -9.03 -1.80 -9.33
N LEU A 218 -9.18 -1.22 -10.53
CA LEU A 218 -10.16 -0.16 -10.77
C LEU A 218 -11.60 -0.67 -10.71
N ASP A 219 -11.85 -1.91 -11.10
CA ASP A 219 -13.17 -2.55 -10.95
C ASP A 219 -13.49 -2.74 -9.47
N ALA A 220 -12.54 -3.25 -8.66
CA ALA A 220 -12.74 -3.37 -7.22
C ALA A 220 -13.04 -2.02 -6.54
N ILE A 221 -12.40 -0.93 -6.98
CA ILE A 221 -12.70 0.44 -6.49
C ILE A 221 -14.12 0.87 -6.87
N ARG A 222 -14.55 0.59 -8.10
CA ARG A 222 -15.90 0.95 -8.58
C ARG A 222 -16.97 0.16 -7.84
N ASP A 223 -16.75 -1.14 -7.64
CA ASP A 223 -17.67 -2.04 -6.92
C ASP A 223 -17.80 -1.63 -5.46
N ALA A 224 -16.68 -1.35 -4.78
CA ALA A 224 -16.68 -0.87 -3.40
C ALA A 224 -17.51 0.42 -3.25
N LYS A 225 -17.39 1.34 -4.20
CA LYS A 225 -18.18 2.56 -4.20
C LYS A 225 -19.65 2.31 -4.53
N ALA A 226 -19.96 1.43 -5.47
CA ALA A 226 -21.33 1.09 -5.83
C ALA A 226 -22.06 0.43 -4.63
N GLN A 227 -21.41 -0.46 -3.92
CA GLN A 227 -21.93 -1.07 -2.69
C GLN A 227 -22.25 0.01 -1.63
N ALA A 228 -21.30 0.92 -1.37
CA ALA A 228 -21.48 2.01 -0.42
C ALA A 228 -22.61 2.99 -0.81
N THR A 229 -23.00 3.04 -2.08
CA THR A 229 -24.11 3.90 -2.56
C THR A 229 -25.45 3.17 -2.49
N ALA A 230 -25.46 1.86 -2.70
CA ALA A 230 -26.67 1.03 -2.71
C ALA A 230 -27.23 0.74 -1.30
N SER A 231 -26.42 0.94 -0.25
CA SER A 231 -26.81 0.68 1.16
C SER A 231 -27.66 1.81 1.78
N ARG A 232 -28.07 2.80 0.98
CA ARG A 232 -29.02 3.86 1.35
C ARG A 232 -30.44 3.47 0.94
#